data_e73a4e95fc3b17404a6294ab0a6283b5
#
_entry.id   e73a4e95fc3b17404a6294ab0a6283b5
#
_cell.length_a   1.000
_cell.length_b   1.000
_cell.length_c   1.000
_cell.angle_alpha   90.00
_cell.angle_beta   90.00
_cell.angle_gamma   90.00
#
_symmetry.space_group_name_H-M   'P 1'
#
loop_
_entity.id
_entity.type
_entity.pdbx_description
1 polymer ?
#
loop_
_entity_poly.entity_id
_entity_poly.type
_entity_poly.pdbx_seq_one_letter_code
_entity_poly.pdbx_strand_id
1 'polypeptide(L)'
;LYQGATDVAVSLGVKPVGAVESWTQKPKFEYIKNDLKDTKIVGQEPAPNLEEISKLKPDLIVASKVRNEKVYDQLSKIAPTVSTDTVFKFKDTTKLMGKALGKEKEAEDLLKKYDDKVAAFQKDAKAKYKDAWPLKASVVNFRADHTRIYAGGYAGEILNDLGFKRNKDLQKQVDNGKDIIQLTSKESIPLMNADHIFVVKSDPNAKDAALVKKTESEWTSSK
;
A
#
# COMPACT_ATOMS: atom_id res chain seq x y z
N LEU A 1 11.93 0.08 6.85
CA LEU A 1 12.24 1.30 6.10
C LEU A 1 11.26 1.54 4.94
N TYR A 2 10.01 1.11 5.09
CA TYR A 2 8.89 1.46 4.22
C TYR A 2 7.58 1.43 5.03
N GLN A 3 6.55 2.12 4.55
CA GLN A 3 5.33 2.36 5.32
C GLN A 3 4.61 1.07 5.72
N GLY A 4 4.48 0.11 4.80
CA GLY A 4 3.85 -1.17 5.10
C GLY A 4 4.53 -1.94 6.23
N ALA A 5 5.87 -1.85 6.36
CA ALA A 5 6.58 -2.45 7.50
C ALA A 5 6.29 -1.72 8.81
N THR A 6 6.14 -0.39 8.77
CA THR A 6 5.76 0.40 9.95
C THR A 6 4.36 0.01 10.43
N ASP A 7 3.39 -0.10 9.52
CA ASP A 7 2.03 -0.53 9.82
C ASP A 7 1.99 -1.93 10.42
N VAL A 8 2.74 -2.87 9.85
CA VAL A 8 2.82 -4.25 10.34
C VAL A 8 3.47 -4.29 11.72
N ALA A 9 4.57 -3.54 11.96
CA ALA A 9 5.19 -3.49 13.28
C ALA A 9 4.19 -3.08 14.36
N VAL A 10 3.46 -1.97 14.13
CA VAL A 10 2.41 -1.48 15.04
C VAL A 10 1.32 -2.53 15.23
N SER A 11 0.87 -3.16 14.14
CA SER A 11 -0.18 -4.18 14.18
C SER A 11 0.22 -5.45 14.94
N LEU A 12 1.53 -5.76 14.99
CA LEU A 12 2.11 -6.85 15.79
C LEU A 12 2.46 -6.41 17.23
N GLY A 13 2.10 -5.19 17.62
CA GLY A 13 2.38 -4.65 18.95
C GLY A 13 3.84 -4.25 19.19
N VAL A 14 4.63 -4.09 18.11
CA VAL A 14 6.02 -3.69 18.17
C VAL A 14 6.16 -2.20 17.87
N LYS A 15 6.78 -1.44 18.75
CA LYS A 15 7.08 -0.02 18.55
C LYS A 15 8.45 0.12 17.87
N PRO A 16 8.52 0.56 16.60
CA PRO A 16 9.80 0.74 15.95
C PRO A 16 10.55 1.94 16.54
N VAL A 17 11.86 1.82 16.72
CA VAL A 17 12.73 2.93 17.17
C VAL A 17 12.91 4.00 16.07
N GLY A 18 12.82 3.59 14.81
CA GLY A 18 12.88 4.47 13.63
C GLY A 18 11.89 4.06 12.55
N ALA A 19 11.35 5.03 11.84
CA ALA A 19 10.47 4.85 10.69
C ALA A 19 10.73 5.93 9.63
N VAL A 20 10.38 5.64 8.38
CA VAL A 20 10.43 6.63 7.30
C VAL A 20 9.23 7.57 7.34
N GLU A 21 9.36 8.75 6.73
CA GLU A 21 8.28 9.74 6.64
C GLU A 21 7.03 9.20 5.95
N SER A 22 5.87 9.70 6.37
CA SER A 22 4.62 9.43 5.66
C SER A 22 4.56 10.12 4.29
N TRP A 23 3.69 9.64 3.41
CA TRP A 23 3.46 10.23 2.08
C TRP A 23 2.55 11.49 2.10
N THR A 24 2.07 11.89 3.29
CA THR A 24 1.03 12.93 3.45
C THR A 24 1.59 14.29 3.83
N GLN A 25 2.89 14.56 3.58
CA GLN A 25 3.59 15.77 4.00
C GLN A 25 3.61 16.01 5.52
N LYS A 26 3.22 14.99 6.29
CA LYS A 26 3.37 14.91 7.76
C LYS A 26 4.38 13.84 8.09
N PRO A 27 5.16 13.99 9.17
CA PRO A 27 6.17 12.99 9.51
C PRO A 27 5.60 11.58 9.71
N LYS A 28 4.39 11.48 10.23
CA LYS A 28 3.71 10.22 10.57
C LYS A 28 2.27 10.25 10.04
N PHE A 29 1.76 9.09 9.64
CA PHE A 29 0.34 8.96 9.31
C PHE A 29 -0.54 9.20 10.53
N GLU A 30 -1.65 9.90 10.35
CA GLU A 30 -2.55 10.33 11.42
C GLU A 30 -3.12 9.15 12.22
N TYR A 31 -3.45 8.04 11.55
CA TYR A 31 -4.07 6.87 12.17
C TYR A 31 -3.15 6.05 13.09
N ILE A 32 -1.80 6.18 12.95
CA ILE A 32 -0.81 5.47 13.79
C ILE A 32 0.14 6.43 14.54
N LYS A 33 -0.09 7.73 14.48
CA LYS A 33 0.82 8.72 15.07
C LYS A 33 1.04 8.52 16.57
N ASN A 34 0.01 8.06 17.27
CA ASN A 34 0.08 7.83 18.72
C ASN A 34 0.96 6.62 19.06
N ASP A 35 0.87 5.55 18.26
CA ASP A 35 1.70 4.35 18.42
C ASP A 35 3.17 4.64 18.09
N LEU A 36 3.40 5.62 17.21
CA LEU A 36 4.73 6.06 16.78
C LEU A 36 5.25 7.29 17.57
N LYS A 37 4.65 7.65 18.72
CA LYS A 37 4.98 8.89 19.43
C LYS A 37 6.50 9.05 19.65
N ASP A 38 7.16 7.99 20.10
CA ASP A 38 8.59 7.99 20.43
C ASP A 38 9.49 7.52 19.25
N THR A 39 8.90 7.15 18.12
CA THR A 39 9.61 6.70 16.94
C THR A 39 10.28 7.88 16.23
N LYS A 40 11.57 7.77 15.96
CA LYS A 40 12.32 8.78 15.18
C LYS A 40 12.05 8.63 13.68
N ILE A 41 11.94 9.75 13.00
CA ILE A 41 11.90 9.75 11.53
C ILE A 41 13.33 9.70 11.01
N VAL A 42 13.61 8.70 10.18
CA VAL A 42 14.93 8.41 9.64
C VAL A 42 15.01 8.63 8.12
N GLY A 43 14.34 9.66 7.64
CA GLY A 43 14.33 10.06 6.24
C GLY A 43 13.14 9.51 5.47
N GLN A 44 13.26 9.52 4.15
CA GLN A 44 12.20 9.08 3.24
C GLN A 44 12.39 7.62 2.82
N GLU A 45 11.31 6.97 2.40
CA GLU A 45 11.32 5.57 1.97
C GLU A 45 12.37 5.27 0.88
N PRO A 46 12.51 6.09 -0.20
CA PRO A 46 13.54 5.87 -1.20
C PRO A 46 14.93 6.40 -0.81
N ALA A 47 15.04 7.20 0.26
CA ALA A 47 16.27 7.84 0.70
C ALA A 47 16.35 7.86 2.25
N PRO A 48 16.52 6.70 2.90
CA PRO A 48 16.68 6.63 4.34
C PRO A 48 18.00 7.26 4.78
N ASN A 49 18.00 7.91 5.93
CA ASN A 49 19.19 8.52 6.53
C ASN A 49 19.96 7.47 7.33
N LEU A 50 21.05 6.96 6.74
CA LEU A 50 21.86 5.87 7.34
C LEU A 50 22.54 6.31 8.65
N GLU A 51 22.92 7.58 8.78
CA GLU A 51 23.53 8.10 10.01
C GLU A 51 22.54 8.11 11.16
N GLU A 52 21.31 8.59 10.93
CA GLU A 52 20.26 8.58 11.95
C GLU A 52 19.86 7.14 12.31
N ILE A 53 19.79 6.22 11.34
CA ILE A 53 19.52 4.80 11.61
C ILE A 53 20.64 4.23 12.51
N SER A 54 21.90 4.50 12.20
CA SER A 54 23.03 4.01 12.99
C SER A 54 23.03 4.55 14.43
N LYS A 55 22.67 5.82 14.64
CA LYS A 55 22.53 6.43 15.98
C LYS A 55 21.48 5.75 16.84
N LEU A 56 20.43 5.22 16.22
CA LEU A 56 19.37 4.51 16.93
C LEU A 56 19.77 3.11 17.41
N LYS A 57 20.88 2.56 16.91
CA LYS A 57 21.38 1.21 17.24
C LYS A 57 20.26 0.15 17.20
N PRO A 58 19.57 -0.01 16.07
CA PRO A 58 18.46 -0.95 15.97
C PRO A 58 18.98 -2.40 16.05
N ASP A 59 18.18 -3.30 16.62
CA ASP A 59 18.48 -4.75 16.64
C ASP A 59 18.15 -5.41 15.31
N LEU A 60 17.22 -4.82 14.54
CA LEU A 60 16.75 -5.33 13.25
C LEU A 60 16.36 -4.18 12.34
N ILE A 61 16.69 -4.31 11.06
CA ILE A 61 16.22 -3.41 10.00
C ILE A 61 15.32 -4.19 9.06
N VAL A 62 14.11 -3.63 8.80
CA VAL A 62 13.20 -4.16 7.80
C VAL A 62 13.22 -3.23 6.59
N ALA A 63 13.65 -3.75 5.45
CA ALA A 63 13.83 -3.03 4.20
C ALA A 63 12.92 -3.59 3.10
N SER A 64 12.94 -2.97 1.94
CA SER A 64 12.33 -3.51 0.71
C SER A 64 13.32 -3.37 -0.44
N LYS A 65 13.46 -4.42 -1.23
CA LYS A 65 14.37 -4.48 -2.38
C LYS A 65 14.08 -3.33 -3.36
N VAL A 66 12.82 -3.14 -3.74
CA VAL A 66 12.44 -2.08 -4.70
C VAL A 66 12.72 -0.65 -4.19
N ARG A 67 12.98 -0.44 -2.90
CA ARG A 67 13.26 0.88 -2.32
C ARG A 67 14.69 1.05 -1.85
N ASN A 68 15.27 0.01 -1.28
CA ASN A 68 16.51 0.11 -0.51
C ASN A 68 17.66 -0.75 -1.08
N GLU A 69 17.53 -1.34 -2.29
CA GLU A 69 18.55 -2.20 -2.88
C GLU A 69 19.92 -1.53 -2.90
N LYS A 70 19.98 -0.25 -3.31
CA LYS A 70 21.24 0.49 -3.43
C LYS A 70 21.98 0.73 -2.10
N VAL A 71 21.27 0.65 -0.99
CA VAL A 71 21.81 0.91 0.36
C VAL A 71 21.77 -0.33 1.25
N TYR A 72 21.35 -1.47 0.72
CA TYR A 72 21.14 -2.70 1.48
C TYR A 72 22.41 -3.16 2.22
N ASP A 73 23.56 -3.14 1.54
CA ASP A 73 24.85 -3.54 2.14
C ASP A 73 25.27 -2.57 3.27
N GLN A 74 24.94 -1.29 3.14
CA GLN A 74 25.22 -0.30 4.19
C GLN A 74 24.30 -0.49 5.38
N LEU A 75 23.02 -0.79 5.16
CA LEU A 75 22.05 -1.14 6.21
C LEU A 75 22.49 -2.40 6.96
N SER A 76 22.92 -3.42 6.23
CA SER A 76 23.39 -4.69 6.81
C SER A 76 24.66 -4.55 7.65
N LYS A 77 25.45 -3.49 7.47
CA LYS A 77 26.59 -3.15 8.34
C LYS A 77 26.14 -2.47 9.65
N ILE A 78 24.96 -1.87 9.67
CA ILE A 78 24.42 -1.23 10.88
C ILE A 78 23.76 -2.28 11.80
N ALA A 79 22.90 -3.13 11.23
CA ALA A 79 22.20 -4.18 11.97
C ALA A 79 21.75 -5.32 11.04
N PRO A 80 21.39 -6.50 11.57
CA PRO A 80 20.72 -7.54 10.78
C PRO A 80 19.56 -6.96 9.98
N THR A 81 19.57 -7.20 8.66
CA THR A 81 18.59 -6.58 7.74
C THR A 81 17.83 -7.67 7.01
N VAL A 82 16.51 -7.64 7.11
CA VAL A 82 15.59 -8.47 6.31
C VAL A 82 14.90 -7.62 5.26
N SER A 83 14.60 -8.21 4.11
CA SER A 83 14.02 -7.46 2.99
C SER A 83 12.88 -8.22 2.35
N THR A 84 11.80 -7.51 2.01
CA THR A 84 10.77 -7.98 1.08
C THR A 84 11.16 -7.60 -0.36
N ASP A 85 10.71 -8.38 -1.35
CA ASP A 85 10.94 -8.04 -2.76
C ASP A 85 10.20 -6.77 -3.16
N THR A 86 9.01 -6.54 -2.62
CA THR A 86 8.16 -5.39 -2.94
C THR A 86 7.49 -4.82 -1.70
N VAL A 87 7.05 -3.55 -1.76
CA VAL A 87 6.27 -2.88 -0.71
C VAL A 87 4.77 -3.15 -0.81
N PHE A 88 4.32 -3.85 -1.85
CA PHE A 88 2.88 -3.95 -2.18
C PHE A 88 2.20 -5.18 -1.60
N LYS A 89 2.94 -6.24 -1.24
CA LYS A 89 2.41 -7.50 -0.73
C LYS A 89 2.38 -7.50 0.81
N PHE A 90 1.30 -6.97 1.37
CA PHE A 90 1.18 -6.84 2.83
C PHE A 90 1.17 -8.18 3.57
N LYS A 91 0.59 -9.25 2.99
CA LYS A 91 0.60 -10.59 3.60
C LYS A 91 2.01 -11.14 3.73
N ASP A 92 2.84 -10.97 2.70
CA ASP A 92 4.23 -11.40 2.73
C ASP A 92 5.04 -10.58 3.74
N THR A 93 4.81 -9.26 3.79
CA THR A 93 5.39 -8.37 4.80
C THR A 93 5.02 -8.83 6.22
N THR A 94 3.74 -9.14 6.45
CA THR A 94 3.26 -9.60 7.77
C THR A 94 3.93 -10.91 8.18
N LYS A 95 4.02 -11.89 7.29
CA LYS A 95 4.69 -13.18 7.55
C LYS A 95 6.18 -13.01 7.82
N LEU A 96 6.87 -12.22 6.97
CA LEU A 96 8.30 -11.95 7.14
C LEU A 96 8.58 -11.29 8.50
N MET A 97 7.79 -10.26 8.84
CA MET A 97 7.99 -9.53 10.09
C MET A 97 7.59 -10.36 11.30
N GLY A 98 6.52 -11.15 11.22
CA GLY A 98 6.18 -12.12 12.26
C GLY A 98 7.38 -12.99 12.61
N LYS A 99 8.00 -13.61 11.59
CA LYS A 99 9.18 -14.45 11.76
C LYS A 99 10.40 -13.67 12.29
N ALA A 100 10.69 -12.50 11.70
CA ALA A 100 11.88 -11.72 12.05
C ALA A 100 11.81 -11.10 13.46
N LEU A 101 10.61 -10.90 14.00
CA LEU A 101 10.35 -10.30 15.31
C LEU A 101 9.96 -11.33 16.39
N GLY A 102 9.91 -12.64 16.07
CA GLY A 102 9.41 -13.67 16.98
C GLY A 102 7.93 -13.47 17.34
N LYS A 103 7.13 -13.04 16.35
CA LYS A 103 5.71 -12.71 16.46
C LYS A 103 4.86 -13.50 15.45
N GLU A 104 5.28 -14.75 15.19
CA GLU A 104 4.63 -15.60 14.19
C GLU A 104 3.15 -15.80 14.49
N LYS A 105 2.83 -16.08 15.77
CA LYS A 105 1.44 -16.30 16.19
C LYS A 105 0.59 -15.04 15.99
N GLU A 106 1.08 -13.89 16.38
CA GLU A 106 0.37 -12.61 16.21
C GLU A 106 0.18 -12.29 14.72
N ALA A 107 1.17 -12.61 13.88
CA ALA A 107 1.08 -12.44 12.44
C ALA A 107 0.03 -13.38 11.81
N GLU A 108 0.00 -14.65 12.22
CA GLU A 108 -1.03 -15.62 11.81
C GLU A 108 -2.43 -15.17 12.24
N ASP A 109 -2.59 -14.77 13.49
CA ASP A 109 -3.87 -14.28 14.02
C ASP A 109 -4.34 -13.01 13.28
N LEU A 110 -3.42 -12.10 12.92
CA LEU A 110 -3.72 -10.90 12.13
C LEU A 110 -4.21 -11.27 10.72
N LEU A 111 -3.49 -12.17 10.04
CA LEU A 111 -3.87 -12.63 8.70
C LEU A 111 -5.19 -13.42 8.74
N LYS A 112 -5.38 -14.27 9.75
CA LYS A 112 -6.65 -14.97 9.93
C LYS A 112 -7.82 -14.01 10.11
N LYS A 113 -7.68 -12.96 10.93
CA LYS A 113 -8.73 -11.93 11.09
C LYS A 113 -9.05 -11.23 9.76
N TYR A 114 -8.04 -11.01 8.93
CA TYR A 114 -8.24 -10.48 7.59
C TYR A 114 -9.04 -11.46 6.73
N ASP A 115 -8.62 -12.73 6.67
CA ASP A 115 -9.28 -13.75 5.86
C ASP A 115 -10.73 -14.00 6.31
N ASP A 116 -11.00 -13.99 7.62
CA ASP A 116 -12.37 -14.10 8.17
C ASP A 116 -13.25 -12.93 7.71
N LYS A 117 -12.71 -11.69 7.66
CA LYS A 117 -13.45 -10.52 7.12
C LYS A 117 -13.69 -10.63 5.62
N VAL A 118 -12.70 -11.11 4.87
CA VAL A 118 -12.85 -11.38 3.43
C VAL A 118 -13.95 -12.40 3.18
N ALA A 119 -13.94 -13.52 3.90
CA ALA A 119 -14.94 -14.55 3.76
C ALA A 119 -16.38 -14.06 4.09
N ALA A 120 -16.50 -13.27 5.17
CA ALA A 120 -17.79 -12.65 5.54
C ALA A 120 -18.27 -11.71 4.42
N PHE A 121 -17.40 -10.83 3.91
CA PHE A 121 -17.75 -9.92 2.81
C PHE A 121 -18.19 -10.68 1.55
N GLN A 122 -17.44 -11.72 1.15
CA GLN A 122 -17.79 -12.52 -0.04
C GLN A 122 -19.16 -13.18 0.11
N LYS A 123 -19.47 -13.71 1.31
CA LYS A 123 -20.78 -14.29 1.62
C LYS A 123 -21.89 -13.25 1.47
N ASP A 124 -21.74 -12.08 2.07
CA ASP A 124 -22.72 -11.00 2.05
C ASP A 124 -22.89 -10.43 0.63
N ALA A 125 -21.80 -10.23 -0.10
CA ALA A 125 -21.83 -9.77 -1.48
C ALA A 125 -22.57 -10.75 -2.39
N LYS A 126 -22.30 -12.05 -2.27
CA LYS A 126 -22.97 -13.11 -3.02
C LYS A 126 -24.46 -13.17 -2.70
N ALA A 127 -24.84 -13.02 -1.43
CA ALA A 127 -26.24 -12.99 -1.02
C ALA A 127 -26.98 -11.77 -1.57
N LYS A 128 -26.32 -10.59 -1.55
CA LYS A 128 -26.88 -9.32 -2.01
C LYS A 128 -27.02 -9.23 -3.52
N TYR A 129 -25.97 -9.59 -4.25
CA TYR A 129 -25.89 -9.38 -5.71
C TYR A 129 -26.29 -10.61 -6.53
N LYS A 130 -26.41 -11.78 -5.89
CA LYS A 130 -26.84 -13.05 -6.53
C LYS A 130 -26.08 -13.32 -7.84
N ASP A 131 -26.80 -13.46 -8.94
CA ASP A 131 -26.22 -13.75 -10.28
C ASP A 131 -25.41 -12.59 -10.87
N ALA A 132 -25.58 -11.38 -10.35
CA ALA A 132 -24.75 -10.25 -10.74
C ALA A 132 -23.34 -10.29 -10.13
N TRP A 133 -23.13 -11.09 -9.08
CA TRP A 133 -21.80 -11.28 -8.50
C TRP A 133 -20.96 -12.28 -9.32
N PRO A 134 -19.66 -12.05 -9.57
CA PRO A 134 -18.85 -10.97 -9.05
C PRO A 134 -18.93 -9.68 -9.87
N LEU A 135 -19.03 -8.56 -9.19
CA LEU A 135 -18.97 -7.23 -9.78
C LEU A 135 -17.55 -6.85 -10.16
N LYS A 136 -17.41 -5.91 -11.09
CA LYS A 136 -16.11 -5.31 -11.42
C LYS A 136 -15.82 -4.14 -10.49
N ALA A 137 -14.56 -4.03 -10.06
CA ALA A 137 -14.10 -2.90 -9.26
C ALA A 137 -12.73 -2.40 -9.75
N SER A 138 -12.49 -1.11 -9.56
CA SER A 138 -11.21 -0.47 -9.77
C SER A 138 -10.88 0.47 -8.62
N VAL A 139 -9.58 0.67 -8.34
CA VAL A 139 -9.10 1.68 -7.39
C VAL A 139 -8.30 2.70 -8.18
N VAL A 140 -8.72 3.95 -8.11
CA VAL A 140 -8.11 5.04 -8.86
C VAL A 140 -7.61 6.16 -7.94
N ASN A 141 -6.56 6.84 -8.37
CA ASN A 141 -6.04 8.01 -7.70
C ASN A 141 -5.76 9.08 -8.75
N PHE A 142 -6.51 10.17 -8.70
CA PHE A 142 -6.31 11.32 -9.57
C PHE A 142 -5.11 12.14 -9.08
N ARG A 143 -4.25 12.52 -10.02
CA ARG A 143 -3.08 13.37 -9.83
C ARG A 143 -3.24 14.64 -10.66
N ALA A 144 -2.36 15.59 -10.48
CA ALA A 144 -2.41 16.86 -11.19
C ALA A 144 -2.33 16.72 -12.73
N ASP A 145 -1.59 15.74 -13.21
CA ASP A 145 -1.23 15.54 -14.63
C ASP A 145 -1.57 14.16 -15.19
N HIS A 146 -2.03 13.24 -14.32
CA HIS A 146 -2.36 11.86 -14.72
C HIS A 146 -3.32 11.21 -13.74
N THR A 147 -3.82 10.03 -14.09
CA THR A 147 -4.59 9.16 -13.18
C THR A 147 -3.84 7.84 -12.99
N ARG A 148 -3.84 7.30 -11.79
CA ARG A 148 -3.31 5.97 -11.48
C ARG A 148 -4.44 4.99 -11.20
N ILE A 149 -4.33 3.79 -11.77
CA ILE A 149 -5.13 2.65 -11.37
C ILE A 149 -4.23 1.73 -10.55
N TYR A 150 -4.64 1.40 -9.32
CA TYR A 150 -4.01 0.37 -8.50
C TYR A 150 -4.64 -0.97 -8.86
N ALA A 151 -4.13 -1.58 -9.92
CA ALA A 151 -4.70 -2.78 -10.51
C ALA A 151 -4.20 -4.07 -9.82
N GLY A 152 -2.94 -4.09 -9.43
CA GLY A 152 -2.30 -5.10 -8.58
C GLY A 152 -1.84 -4.47 -7.27
N GLY A 153 -0.82 -5.05 -6.65
CA GLY A 153 -0.26 -4.58 -5.40
C GLY A 153 -1.29 -4.53 -4.28
N TYR A 154 -1.11 -3.62 -3.31
CA TYR A 154 -1.92 -3.59 -2.09
C TYR A 154 -3.43 -3.48 -2.35
N ALA A 155 -3.88 -2.45 -3.06
CA ALA A 155 -5.31 -2.22 -3.27
C ALA A 155 -5.93 -3.23 -4.24
N GLY A 156 -5.22 -3.57 -5.31
CA GLY A 156 -5.68 -4.57 -6.27
C GLY A 156 -5.74 -5.98 -5.68
N GLU A 157 -4.81 -6.32 -4.77
CA GLU A 157 -4.82 -7.59 -4.05
C GLU A 157 -6.04 -7.70 -3.13
N ILE A 158 -6.37 -6.64 -2.38
CA ILE A 158 -7.56 -6.60 -1.52
C ILE A 158 -8.84 -6.79 -2.34
N LEU A 159 -9.00 -6.08 -3.46
CA LEU A 159 -10.17 -6.26 -4.32
C LEU A 159 -10.30 -7.68 -4.87
N ASN A 160 -9.17 -8.28 -5.24
CA ASN A 160 -9.12 -9.65 -5.69
C ASN A 160 -9.52 -10.64 -4.58
N ASP A 161 -8.98 -10.46 -3.37
CA ASP A 161 -9.34 -11.27 -2.21
C ASP A 161 -10.84 -11.14 -1.87
N LEU A 162 -11.39 -9.94 -1.96
CA LEU A 162 -12.83 -9.69 -1.76
C LEU A 162 -13.70 -10.32 -2.87
N GLY A 163 -13.12 -10.82 -3.95
CA GLY A 163 -13.82 -11.50 -5.04
C GLY A 163 -14.29 -10.61 -6.17
N PHE A 164 -13.92 -9.34 -6.18
CA PHE A 164 -14.19 -8.46 -7.32
C PHE A 164 -13.40 -8.87 -8.55
N LYS A 165 -13.96 -8.58 -9.73
CA LYS A 165 -13.29 -8.74 -11.02
C LYS A 165 -12.72 -7.40 -11.51
N ARG A 166 -11.79 -7.47 -12.43
CA ARG A 166 -11.37 -6.32 -13.23
C ARG A 166 -12.02 -6.36 -14.60
N ASN A 167 -12.12 -5.24 -15.31
CA ASN A 167 -12.42 -5.30 -16.73
C ASN A 167 -11.30 -6.04 -17.49
N LYS A 168 -11.61 -6.56 -18.67
CA LYS A 168 -10.69 -7.43 -19.41
C LYS A 168 -9.35 -6.78 -19.74
N ASP A 169 -9.37 -5.49 -20.09
CA ASP A 169 -8.16 -4.79 -20.53
C ASP A 169 -7.29 -4.41 -19.33
N LEU A 170 -7.90 -4.08 -18.19
CA LEU A 170 -7.18 -3.88 -16.94
C LEU A 170 -6.55 -5.21 -16.47
N GLN A 171 -7.28 -6.32 -16.58
CA GLN A 171 -6.75 -7.65 -16.22
C GLN A 171 -5.52 -8.02 -17.05
N LYS A 172 -5.53 -7.78 -18.37
CA LYS A 172 -4.35 -8.00 -19.23
C LYS A 172 -3.12 -7.22 -18.76
N GLN A 173 -3.29 -6.00 -18.23
CA GLN A 173 -2.16 -5.21 -17.71
C GLN A 173 -1.58 -5.87 -16.46
N VAL A 174 -2.44 -6.41 -15.58
CA VAL A 174 -2.01 -7.14 -14.38
C VAL A 174 -1.30 -8.44 -14.76
N ASP A 175 -1.83 -9.19 -15.72
CA ASP A 175 -1.23 -10.43 -16.23
C ASP A 175 0.17 -10.18 -16.83
N ASN A 176 0.40 -8.98 -17.35
CA ASN A 176 1.72 -8.51 -17.81
C ASN A 176 2.59 -7.91 -16.68
N GLY A 177 2.25 -8.15 -15.42
CA GLY A 177 3.05 -7.77 -14.25
C GLY A 177 2.93 -6.31 -13.82
N LYS A 178 1.91 -5.57 -14.29
CA LYS A 178 1.70 -4.18 -13.90
C LYS A 178 0.78 -4.06 -12.69
N ASP A 179 1.34 -3.69 -11.55
CA ASP A 179 0.57 -3.40 -10.32
C ASP A 179 -0.09 -2.03 -10.33
N ILE A 180 0.59 -1.04 -10.91
CA ILE A 180 0.10 0.35 -11.02
C ILE A 180 0.15 0.76 -12.48
N ILE A 181 -0.97 1.26 -12.99
CA ILE A 181 -1.09 1.74 -14.36
C ILE A 181 -1.30 3.25 -14.32
N GLN A 182 -0.42 3.97 -14.99
CA GLN A 182 -0.51 5.41 -15.13
C GLN A 182 -1.20 5.75 -16.44
N LEU A 183 -2.28 6.50 -16.36
CA LEU A 183 -3.06 6.98 -17.51
C LEU A 183 -2.80 8.46 -17.71
N THR A 184 -2.28 8.81 -18.89
CA THR A 184 -1.96 10.19 -19.27
C THR A 184 -2.88 10.72 -20.38
N SER A 185 -3.68 9.86 -21.00
CA SER A 185 -4.65 10.21 -22.06
C SER A 185 -6.06 9.81 -21.64
N LYS A 186 -7.04 10.66 -21.96
CA LYS A 186 -8.47 10.40 -21.75
C LYS A 186 -8.99 9.19 -22.54
N GLU A 187 -8.31 8.81 -23.63
CA GLU A 187 -8.61 7.59 -24.39
C GLU A 187 -8.46 6.32 -23.54
N SER A 188 -7.69 6.41 -22.44
CA SER A 188 -7.47 5.31 -21.52
C SER A 188 -8.53 5.23 -20.40
N ILE A 189 -9.50 6.16 -20.34
CA ILE A 189 -10.59 6.14 -19.33
C ILE A 189 -11.31 4.78 -19.26
N PRO A 190 -11.58 4.08 -20.39
CA PRO A 190 -12.21 2.75 -20.34
C PRO A 190 -11.48 1.73 -19.48
N LEU A 191 -10.17 1.88 -19.22
CA LEU A 191 -9.44 1.01 -18.30
C LEU A 191 -9.89 1.16 -16.83
N MET A 192 -10.45 2.31 -16.46
CA MET A 192 -11.01 2.53 -15.11
C MET A 192 -12.42 1.96 -14.95
N ASN A 193 -13.14 1.73 -16.05
CA ASN A 193 -14.56 1.37 -16.01
C ASN A 193 -14.80 0.08 -15.23
N ALA A 194 -15.66 0.19 -14.24
CA ALA A 194 -16.08 -0.88 -13.36
C ALA A 194 -17.48 -0.57 -12.80
N ASP A 195 -18.14 -1.57 -12.22
CA ASP A 195 -19.41 -1.37 -11.52
C ASP A 195 -19.21 -0.50 -10.26
N HIS A 196 -18.02 -0.59 -9.65
CA HIS A 196 -17.60 0.26 -8.54
C HIS A 196 -16.20 0.81 -8.76
N ILE A 197 -16.05 2.13 -8.60
CA ILE A 197 -14.76 2.82 -8.65
C ILE A 197 -14.48 3.42 -7.28
N PHE A 198 -13.43 2.91 -6.63
CA PHE A 198 -12.93 3.45 -5.37
C PHE A 198 -11.90 4.53 -5.64
N VAL A 199 -12.14 5.74 -5.15
CA VAL A 199 -11.23 6.88 -5.37
C VAL A 199 -10.38 7.11 -4.14
N VAL A 200 -9.05 7.00 -4.30
CA VAL A 200 -8.09 7.42 -3.28
C VAL A 200 -8.00 8.93 -3.31
N LYS A 201 -8.50 9.58 -2.26
CA LYS A 201 -8.48 11.03 -2.15
C LYS A 201 -7.08 11.53 -1.82
N SER A 202 -6.64 12.55 -2.54
CA SER A 202 -5.44 13.33 -2.21
C SER A 202 -5.72 14.29 -1.05
N ASP A 203 -4.65 14.75 -0.39
CA ASP A 203 -4.79 15.77 0.66
C ASP A 203 -5.40 17.06 0.04
N PRO A 204 -6.54 17.53 0.56
CA PRO A 204 -7.20 18.75 0.04
C PRO A 204 -6.36 20.02 0.26
N ASN A 205 -5.36 19.97 1.13
CA ASN A 205 -4.45 21.07 1.40
C ASN A 205 -3.11 20.95 0.65
N ALA A 206 -2.95 19.91 -0.19
CA ALA A 206 -1.75 19.77 -1.02
C ALA A 206 -1.64 20.95 -2.02
N LYS A 207 -0.40 21.33 -2.35
CA LYS A 207 -0.14 22.45 -3.28
C LYS A 207 -0.80 22.27 -4.65
N ASP A 208 -1.00 21.03 -5.08
CA ASP A 208 -1.59 20.64 -6.35
C ASP A 208 -3.08 20.23 -6.26
N ALA A 209 -3.73 20.43 -5.09
CA ALA A 209 -5.10 19.97 -4.85
C ALA A 209 -6.11 20.50 -5.90
N ALA A 210 -5.96 21.74 -6.34
CA ALA A 210 -6.83 22.33 -7.36
C ALA A 210 -6.67 21.63 -8.73
N LEU A 211 -5.43 21.28 -9.11
CA LEU A 211 -5.14 20.54 -10.35
C LEU A 211 -5.67 19.12 -10.27
N VAL A 212 -5.49 18.44 -9.13
CA VAL A 212 -6.04 17.11 -8.89
C VAL A 212 -7.56 17.10 -9.02
N LYS A 213 -8.25 18.07 -8.40
CA LYS A 213 -9.71 18.22 -8.52
C LYS A 213 -10.16 18.47 -9.95
N LYS A 214 -9.40 19.26 -10.70
CA LYS A 214 -9.66 19.49 -12.14
C LYS A 214 -9.54 18.17 -12.91
N THR A 215 -8.47 17.43 -12.74
CA THR A 215 -8.26 16.12 -13.37
C THR A 215 -9.40 15.16 -13.01
N GLU A 216 -9.76 15.04 -11.74
CA GLU A 216 -10.87 14.19 -11.28
C GLU A 216 -12.17 14.57 -12.02
N SER A 217 -12.51 15.87 -12.07
CA SER A 217 -13.70 16.36 -12.75
C SER A 217 -13.71 16.06 -14.26
N GLU A 218 -12.59 16.30 -14.93
CA GLU A 218 -12.45 16.06 -16.36
C GLU A 218 -12.56 14.58 -16.74
N TRP A 219 -12.05 13.69 -15.88
CA TRP A 219 -12.05 12.25 -16.13
C TRP A 219 -13.37 11.59 -15.73
N THR A 220 -14.06 12.11 -14.74
CA THR A 220 -15.37 11.58 -14.31
C THR A 220 -16.54 12.12 -15.14
N SER A 221 -16.36 13.25 -15.80
CA SER A 221 -17.38 13.85 -16.70
C SER A 221 -17.37 13.27 -18.11
N SER A 222 -16.36 12.50 -18.46
CA SER A 222 -16.25 11.86 -19.78
C SER A 222 -17.15 10.63 -19.81
N LYS A 223 -18.25 10.70 -20.55
CA LYS A 223 -19.18 9.59 -20.83
C LYS A 223 -18.66 8.74 -21.97
#